data_bc04ada9bd214fa1ac7ed7614c7b6896
#
_entry.id   bc04ada9bd214fa1ac7ed7614c7b6896
#
_cell.length_a   1.000
_cell.length_b   1.000
_cell.length_c   1.000
_cell.angle_alpha   90.00
_cell.angle_beta   90.00
_cell.angle_gamma   90.00
#
_symmetry.space_group_name_H-M   'P 1'
#
loop_
_entity.id
_entity.type
_entity.pdbx_description
1 polymer ?
#
loop_
_entity_poly.entity_id
_entity_poly.type
_entity_poly.pdbx_seq_one_letter_code
_entity_poly.pdbx_strand_id
1 'polypeptide(L)'
;MIQQKIWLFLYTIAIHIGNVYIYFGRFSNQKLYQLYHGRRHTLNDTLNLSKLENCIWIHCASLGEFEQGRPVIESIKARFPNEKIALSFFSPSGYEIQKNYPNADYIFYLPSDLQKNASFLFRTLKPKMLVLVKYEFWWNLIYKAASHNVPIFSISSIFRDNQYFFSKWAQPCQTLLRQFDMHFVQDTKSASILSQFGIDQSLVCGDTRIDRVIERSKNVVIDQKITEWIDGSDKVIVFGSVWPEDLPIVNVIIEKIASYKCLIAPHKIDTTHLTEIKRNLRSSSIFFYSDEQFDGQICLVDNIGKLSSLYAVATFAYIGGGFGAGIHNTLEAAVYGIPIVFGPKYQKFEEAVYFINNGIAFSVQDVSELTPILNTLGTNQDFYDRCKMGTKDFFDHNAGATKIILEYLFDVDGVKAWEKSQK
;
A
#
# COMPACT_ATOMS: atom_id res chain seq x y z
N MET A 1 17.50 -5.10 -31.58
CA MET A 1 16.54 -4.26 -32.38
C MET A 1 15.31 -5.02 -32.87
N ILE A 2 15.44 -6.14 -33.60
CA ILE A 2 14.29 -6.92 -34.11
C ILE A 2 13.43 -7.47 -32.99
N GLN A 3 14.03 -8.10 -31.99
CA GLN A 3 13.34 -8.69 -30.84
C GLN A 3 12.51 -7.65 -30.04
N GLN A 4 13.06 -6.46 -29.84
CA GLN A 4 12.35 -5.36 -29.18
C GLN A 4 11.12 -4.88 -29.97
N LYS A 5 11.23 -4.82 -31.31
CA LYS A 5 10.09 -4.46 -32.18
C LYS A 5 8.98 -5.51 -32.11
N ILE A 6 9.35 -6.81 -32.07
CA ILE A 6 8.40 -7.91 -31.95
C ILE A 6 7.67 -7.83 -30.58
N TRP A 7 8.42 -7.61 -29.49
CA TRP A 7 7.83 -7.45 -28.16
C TRP A 7 6.87 -6.26 -28.10
N LEU A 8 7.27 -5.11 -28.64
CA LEU A 8 6.40 -3.92 -28.67
C LEU A 8 5.14 -4.16 -29.50
N PHE A 9 5.24 -4.90 -30.59
CA PHE A 9 4.09 -5.28 -31.39
C PHE A 9 3.14 -6.20 -30.64
N LEU A 10 3.66 -7.27 -30.01
CA LEU A 10 2.86 -8.18 -29.17
C LEU A 10 2.24 -7.46 -27.98
N TYR A 11 3.01 -6.60 -27.33
CA TYR A 11 2.51 -5.74 -26.23
C TYR A 11 1.35 -4.86 -26.71
N THR A 12 1.49 -4.21 -27.84
CA THR A 12 0.44 -3.36 -28.41
C THR A 12 -0.83 -4.16 -28.72
N ILE A 13 -0.71 -5.37 -29.26
CA ILE A 13 -1.84 -6.28 -29.46
C ILE A 13 -2.51 -6.62 -28.11
N ALA A 14 -1.73 -6.98 -27.10
CA ALA A 14 -2.27 -7.29 -25.77
C ALA A 14 -3.04 -6.10 -25.17
N ILE A 15 -2.52 -4.87 -25.30
CA ILE A 15 -3.22 -3.66 -24.88
C ILE A 15 -4.53 -3.46 -25.65
N HIS A 16 -4.56 -3.72 -26.95
CA HIS A 16 -5.80 -3.62 -27.74
C HIS A 16 -6.82 -4.69 -27.31
N ILE A 17 -6.40 -5.94 -27.09
CA ILE A 17 -7.28 -6.99 -26.56
C ILE A 17 -7.85 -6.57 -25.18
N GLY A 18 -7.01 -6.07 -24.29
CA GLY A 18 -7.45 -5.54 -22.99
C GLY A 18 -8.47 -4.40 -23.14
N ASN A 19 -8.28 -3.51 -24.09
CA ASN A 19 -9.24 -2.42 -24.36
C ASN A 19 -10.59 -2.95 -24.88
N VAL A 20 -10.58 -3.97 -25.74
CA VAL A 20 -11.79 -4.64 -26.23
C VAL A 20 -12.52 -5.32 -25.06
N TYR A 21 -11.79 -6.04 -24.19
CA TYR A 21 -12.35 -6.63 -22.99
C TYR A 21 -13.02 -5.58 -22.06
N ILE A 22 -12.33 -4.47 -21.80
CA ILE A 22 -12.87 -3.36 -21.00
C ILE A 22 -14.10 -2.76 -21.69
N TYR A 23 -14.07 -2.60 -23.00
CA TYR A 23 -15.19 -2.04 -23.77
C TYR A 23 -16.46 -2.89 -23.64
N PHE A 24 -16.38 -4.20 -23.81
CA PHE A 24 -17.54 -5.07 -23.68
C PHE A 24 -17.91 -5.33 -22.21
N GLY A 25 -16.93 -5.51 -21.34
CA GLY A 25 -17.15 -5.80 -19.93
C GLY A 25 -17.77 -4.63 -19.14
N ARG A 26 -17.71 -3.39 -19.66
CA ARG A 26 -18.31 -2.22 -19.00
C ARG A 26 -19.83 -2.30 -18.82
N PHE A 27 -20.51 -3.13 -19.60
CA PHE A 27 -21.96 -3.29 -19.51
C PHE A 27 -22.39 -4.22 -18.38
N SER A 28 -21.49 -5.04 -17.86
CA SER A 28 -21.79 -6.05 -16.83
C SER A 28 -20.94 -5.91 -15.56
N ASN A 29 -19.89 -5.09 -15.59
CA ASN A 29 -18.97 -4.96 -14.47
C ASN A 29 -18.68 -3.48 -14.14
N GLN A 30 -19.04 -3.07 -12.92
CA GLN A 30 -18.90 -1.68 -12.45
C GLN A 30 -17.45 -1.18 -12.52
N LYS A 31 -16.46 -2.02 -12.18
CA LYS A 31 -15.05 -1.61 -12.23
C LYS A 31 -14.58 -1.37 -13.66
N LEU A 32 -15.02 -2.18 -14.61
CA LEU A 32 -14.69 -1.99 -16.02
C LEU A 32 -15.41 -0.77 -16.62
N TYR A 33 -16.63 -0.48 -16.15
CA TYR A 33 -17.36 0.75 -16.49
C TYR A 33 -16.57 1.99 -16.03
N GLN A 34 -16.16 2.04 -14.76
CA GLN A 34 -15.37 3.13 -14.19
C GLN A 34 -14.05 3.32 -14.95
N LEU A 35 -13.32 2.23 -15.21
CA LEU A 35 -12.06 2.26 -15.95
C LEU A 35 -12.23 2.79 -17.37
N TYR A 36 -13.27 2.34 -18.09
CA TYR A 36 -13.53 2.78 -19.45
C TYR A 36 -13.84 4.28 -19.52
N HIS A 37 -14.78 4.74 -18.70
CA HIS A 37 -15.21 6.14 -18.68
C HIS A 37 -14.14 7.06 -18.12
N GLY A 38 -13.45 6.66 -17.06
CA GLY A 38 -12.36 7.43 -16.45
C GLY A 38 -11.20 7.66 -17.42
N ARG A 39 -10.75 6.63 -18.14
CA ARG A 39 -9.70 6.77 -19.16
C ARG A 39 -10.10 7.70 -20.31
N ARG A 40 -11.35 7.64 -20.75
CA ARG A 40 -11.87 8.56 -21.77
C ARG A 40 -11.98 9.99 -21.26
N HIS A 41 -12.40 10.16 -20.02
CA HIS A 41 -12.44 11.47 -19.38
C HIS A 41 -11.06 12.11 -19.37
N THR A 42 -10.03 11.39 -18.95
CA THR A 42 -8.64 11.88 -18.94
C THR A 42 -8.19 12.34 -20.32
N LEU A 43 -8.48 11.58 -21.40
CA LEU A 43 -8.09 11.96 -22.76
C LEU A 43 -8.85 13.19 -23.30
N ASN A 44 -10.02 13.49 -22.77
CA ASN A 44 -10.84 14.62 -23.16
C ASN A 44 -10.59 15.87 -22.29
N ASP A 45 -10.00 15.71 -21.11
CA ASP A 45 -9.80 16.80 -20.14
C ASP A 45 -8.44 17.50 -20.33
N THR A 46 -8.19 17.93 -21.56
CA THR A 46 -6.95 18.62 -21.95
C THR A 46 -6.74 19.90 -21.15
N LEU A 47 -7.84 20.62 -20.80
CA LEU A 47 -7.78 21.90 -20.11
C LEU A 47 -7.19 21.74 -18.70
N ASN A 48 -7.66 20.78 -17.91
CA ASN A 48 -7.15 20.56 -16.55
C ASN A 48 -5.76 19.94 -16.58
N LEU A 49 -5.50 19.02 -17.49
CA LEU A 49 -4.15 18.44 -17.66
C LEU A 49 -3.11 19.50 -18.04
N SER A 50 -3.45 20.48 -18.89
CA SER A 50 -2.49 21.54 -19.30
C SER A 50 -2.14 22.50 -18.16
N LYS A 51 -3.01 22.67 -17.15
CA LYS A 51 -2.69 23.45 -15.95
C LYS A 51 -1.56 22.84 -15.11
N LEU A 52 -1.25 21.56 -15.33
CA LEU A 52 -0.19 20.80 -14.66
C LEU A 52 1.16 20.85 -15.39
N GLU A 53 1.31 21.67 -16.40
CA GLU A 53 2.61 21.81 -17.09
C GLU A 53 3.74 21.99 -16.06
N ASN A 54 4.86 21.27 -16.27
CA ASN A 54 6.00 21.18 -15.37
C ASN A 54 5.71 20.53 -14.00
N CYS A 55 4.79 19.56 -13.96
CA CYS A 55 4.47 18.82 -12.74
C CYS A 55 5.49 17.70 -12.43
N ILE A 56 5.41 17.21 -11.21
CA ILE A 56 5.92 15.90 -10.82
C ILE A 56 4.81 14.89 -11.10
N TRP A 57 5.04 13.95 -12.02
CA TRP A 57 4.04 12.93 -12.32
C TRP A 57 4.31 11.66 -11.54
N ILE A 58 3.38 11.32 -10.63
CA ILE A 58 3.43 10.10 -9.83
C ILE A 58 2.34 9.14 -10.29
N HIS A 59 2.72 7.89 -10.58
CA HIS A 59 1.79 6.86 -11.00
C HIS A 59 1.76 5.70 -10.01
N CYS A 60 0.54 5.34 -9.58
CA CYS A 60 0.23 4.19 -8.73
C CYS A 60 -0.82 3.31 -9.43
N ALA A 61 -0.61 2.00 -9.56
CA ALA A 61 -1.62 1.17 -10.21
C ALA A 61 -2.92 1.05 -9.38
N SER A 62 -2.79 0.96 -8.08
CA SER A 62 -3.88 0.65 -7.16
C SER A 62 -3.77 1.46 -5.86
N LEU A 63 -4.74 1.25 -4.96
CA LEU A 63 -4.67 1.81 -3.61
C LEU A 63 -3.43 1.32 -2.83
N GLY A 64 -3.03 0.07 -3.01
CA GLY A 64 -1.85 -0.50 -2.32
C GLY A 64 -0.55 0.19 -2.71
N GLU A 65 -0.33 0.48 -4.02
CA GLU A 65 0.82 1.25 -4.47
C GLU A 65 0.73 2.72 -4.03
N PHE A 66 -0.48 3.29 -4.02
CA PHE A 66 -0.67 4.64 -3.50
C PHE A 66 -0.22 4.78 -2.04
N GLU A 67 -0.50 3.79 -1.20
CA GLU A 67 -0.06 3.80 0.20
C GLU A 67 1.48 3.82 0.35
N GLN A 68 2.20 3.33 -0.66
CA GLN A 68 3.67 3.43 -0.73
C GLN A 68 4.15 4.74 -1.38
N GLY A 69 3.42 5.28 -2.36
CA GLY A 69 3.74 6.58 -2.96
C GLY A 69 3.38 7.78 -2.06
N ARG A 70 2.37 7.60 -1.21
CA ARG A 70 1.77 8.66 -0.40
C ARG A 70 2.75 9.38 0.54
N PRO A 71 3.66 8.71 1.29
CA PRO A 71 4.64 9.40 2.13
C PRO A 71 5.54 10.34 1.33
N VAL A 72 5.92 9.92 0.12
CA VAL A 72 6.73 10.74 -0.78
C VAL A 72 5.92 11.96 -1.26
N ILE A 73 4.65 11.78 -1.65
CA ILE A 73 3.77 12.88 -2.07
C ILE A 73 3.58 13.89 -0.94
N GLU A 74 3.23 13.42 0.26
CA GLU A 74 3.00 14.27 1.43
C GLU A 74 4.25 15.05 1.81
N SER A 75 5.42 14.40 1.79
CA SER A 75 6.70 15.05 2.08
C SER A 75 7.12 16.05 1.00
N ILE A 76 6.84 15.79 -0.28
CA ILE A 76 7.06 16.78 -1.35
C ILE A 76 6.21 18.01 -1.10
N LYS A 77 4.90 17.84 -0.84
CA LYS A 77 3.99 18.98 -0.60
C LYS A 77 4.34 19.76 0.67
N ALA A 78 4.77 19.08 1.73
CA ALA A 78 5.19 19.72 2.96
C ALA A 78 6.47 20.58 2.76
N ARG A 79 7.44 20.06 2.01
CA ARG A 79 8.73 20.73 1.79
C ARG A 79 8.71 21.73 0.62
N PHE A 80 7.95 21.41 -0.44
CA PHE A 80 7.86 22.18 -1.67
C PHE A 80 6.38 22.41 -2.06
N PRO A 81 5.63 23.25 -1.33
CA PRO A 81 4.19 23.42 -1.50
C PRO A 81 3.78 23.93 -2.88
N ASN A 82 4.69 24.61 -3.59
CA ASN A 82 4.45 25.15 -4.94
C ASN A 82 4.67 24.13 -6.06
N GLU A 83 5.26 22.96 -5.77
CA GLU A 83 5.42 21.91 -6.77
C GLU A 83 4.06 21.30 -7.12
N LYS A 84 3.76 21.25 -8.42
CA LYS A 84 2.54 20.64 -8.91
C LYS A 84 2.71 19.12 -8.97
N ILE A 85 1.73 18.39 -8.43
CA ILE A 85 1.70 16.93 -8.45
C ILE A 85 0.53 16.44 -9.30
N ALA A 86 0.87 15.73 -10.38
CA ALA A 86 -0.06 14.94 -11.18
C ALA A 86 -0.06 13.50 -10.65
N LEU A 87 -1.19 13.03 -10.13
CA LEU A 87 -1.32 11.67 -9.61
C LEU A 87 -2.19 10.84 -10.55
N SER A 88 -1.67 9.73 -11.06
CA SER A 88 -2.45 8.84 -11.93
C SER A 88 -2.62 7.45 -11.35
N PHE A 89 -3.79 6.85 -11.61
CA PHE A 89 -4.13 5.49 -11.23
C PHE A 89 -4.47 4.63 -12.44
N PHE A 90 -4.09 3.35 -12.38
CA PHE A 90 -4.54 2.37 -13.37
C PHE A 90 -5.89 1.78 -12.97
N SER A 91 -6.09 1.46 -11.69
CA SER A 91 -7.25 0.72 -11.17
C SER A 91 -8.29 1.65 -10.54
N PRO A 92 -9.60 1.34 -10.67
CA PRO A 92 -10.66 2.01 -9.91
C PRO A 92 -10.46 1.96 -8.40
N SER A 93 -9.84 0.90 -7.86
CA SER A 93 -9.60 0.78 -6.41
C SER A 93 -8.73 1.90 -5.84
N GLY A 94 -7.83 2.47 -6.64
CA GLY A 94 -7.04 3.64 -6.25
C GLY A 94 -7.80 4.95 -6.53
N TYR A 95 -8.22 5.13 -7.78
CA TYR A 95 -8.84 6.38 -8.22
C TYR A 95 -10.11 6.74 -7.45
N GLU A 96 -11.07 5.80 -7.34
CA GLU A 96 -12.38 6.11 -6.74
C GLU A 96 -12.27 6.48 -5.26
N ILE A 97 -11.27 5.94 -4.57
CA ILE A 97 -11.02 6.26 -3.16
C ILE A 97 -10.24 7.56 -3.02
N GLN A 98 -9.29 7.83 -3.92
CA GLN A 98 -8.34 8.93 -3.79
C GLN A 98 -8.60 10.12 -4.74
N LYS A 99 -9.68 10.13 -5.50
CA LYS A 99 -9.98 11.21 -6.48
C LYS A 99 -10.09 12.62 -5.89
N ASN A 100 -10.23 12.73 -4.57
CA ASN A 100 -10.26 14.01 -3.84
C ASN A 100 -9.05 14.14 -2.89
N TYR A 101 -7.96 13.42 -3.13
CA TYR A 101 -6.77 13.49 -2.27
C TYR A 101 -6.14 14.89 -2.31
N PRO A 102 -5.99 15.57 -1.15
CA PRO A 102 -5.68 17.00 -1.11
C PRO A 102 -4.24 17.37 -1.51
N ASN A 103 -3.30 16.40 -1.44
CA ASN A 103 -1.90 16.65 -1.73
C ASN A 103 -1.51 16.36 -3.20
N ALA A 104 -2.50 16.19 -4.10
CA ALA A 104 -2.28 16.15 -5.53
C ALA A 104 -3.11 17.25 -6.22
N ASP A 105 -2.51 17.95 -7.17
CA ASP A 105 -3.18 19.07 -7.86
C ASP A 105 -4.20 18.57 -8.89
N TYR A 106 -3.97 17.37 -9.44
CA TYR A 106 -4.94 16.69 -10.30
C TYR A 106 -4.76 15.18 -10.27
N ILE A 107 -5.87 14.47 -10.24
CA ILE A 107 -5.91 13.01 -10.13
C ILE A 107 -6.68 12.45 -11.32
N PHE A 108 -6.10 11.46 -12.00
CA PHE A 108 -6.67 10.92 -13.22
C PHE A 108 -6.42 9.43 -13.41
N TYR A 109 -7.24 8.79 -14.24
CA TYR A 109 -6.96 7.44 -14.73
C TYR A 109 -5.87 7.46 -15.79
N LEU A 110 -4.86 6.60 -15.63
CA LEU A 110 -3.87 6.38 -16.70
C LEU A 110 -4.59 5.79 -17.93
N PRO A 111 -4.59 6.49 -19.08
CA PRO A 111 -5.11 5.92 -20.31
C PRO A 111 -4.34 4.65 -20.70
N SER A 112 -4.95 3.80 -21.54
CA SER A 112 -4.28 2.59 -22.06
C SER A 112 -2.92 2.93 -22.63
N ASP A 113 -1.90 2.13 -22.32
CA ASP A 113 -0.51 2.39 -22.71
C ASP A 113 -0.28 2.19 -24.22
N LEU A 114 -0.87 3.07 -25.01
CA LEU A 114 -0.68 3.19 -26.43
C LEU A 114 0.21 4.41 -26.74
N GLN A 115 1.05 4.30 -27.76
CA GLN A 115 1.97 5.37 -28.17
C GLN A 115 1.29 6.75 -28.30
N LYS A 116 0.08 6.79 -28.88
CA LYS A 116 -0.70 8.03 -29.03
C LYS A 116 -1.09 8.65 -27.69
N ASN A 117 -1.49 7.81 -26.72
CA ASN A 117 -1.93 8.26 -25.39
C ASN A 117 -0.73 8.75 -24.56
N ALA A 118 0.38 8.00 -24.57
CA ALA A 118 1.62 8.44 -23.94
C ALA A 118 2.09 9.77 -24.54
N SER A 119 2.10 9.89 -25.89
CA SER A 119 2.46 11.14 -26.58
C SER A 119 1.55 12.32 -26.23
N PHE A 120 0.25 12.07 -26.04
CA PHE A 120 -0.71 13.08 -25.60
C PHE A 120 -0.36 13.57 -24.20
N LEU A 121 -0.18 12.64 -23.23
CA LEU A 121 0.11 12.99 -21.85
C LEU A 121 1.43 13.77 -21.70
N PHE A 122 2.51 13.31 -22.35
CA PHE A 122 3.81 14.00 -22.25
C PHE A 122 3.80 15.39 -22.90
N ARG A 123 3.06 15.58 -24.00
CA ARG A 123 2.90 16.91 -24.61
C ARG A 123 2.07 17.87 -23.77
N THR A 124 1.08 17.33 -23.02
CA THR A 124 0.17 18.15 -22.22
C THR A 124 0.73 18.46 -20.84
N LEU A 125 1.26 17.45 -20.14
CA LEU A 125 1.80 17.60 -18.79
C LEU A 125 3.21 18.19 -18.76
N LYS A 126 4.04 17.90 -19.78
CA LYS A 126 5.47 18.24 -19.82
C LYS A 126 6.14 18.01 -18.46
N PRO A 127 6.06 16.81 -17.88
CA PRO A 127 6.46 16.60 -16.51
C PRO A 127 7.96 16.82 -16.31
N LYS A 128 8.35 17.35 -15.16
CA LYS A 128 9.75 17.50 -14.72
C LYS A 128 10.38 16.14 -14.44
N MET A 129 9.59 15.19 -13.93
CA MET A 129 9.98 13.81 -13.69
C MET A 129 8.75 12.90 -13.70
N LEU A 130 8.99 11.60 -13.93
CA LEU A 130 8.01 10.52 -13.82
C LEU A 130 8.44 9.58 -12.69
N VAL A 131 7.59 9.41 -11.68
CA VAL A 131 7.79 8.49 -10.56
C VAL A 131 6.78 7.36 -10.64
N LEU A 132 7.25 6.14 -10.78
CA LEU A 132 6.43 4.93 -10.85
C LEU A 132 6.55 4.15 -9.54
N VAL A 133 5.42 3.79 -8.94
CA VAL A 133 5.42 3.05 -7.68
C VAL A 133 5.42 1.56 -7.95
N LYS A 134 6.36 0.81 -7.38
CA LYS A 134 6.56 -0.64 -7.57
C LYS A 134 6.90 -1.06 -9.01
N TYR A 135 6.00 -1.85 -9.65
CA TYR A 135 6.25 -2.61 -10.89
C TYR A 135 5.54 -2.01 -12.11
N GLU A 136 5.27 -0.72 -12.11
CA GLU A 136 4.51 -0.06 -13.17
C GLU A 136 5.35 0.20 -14.43
N PHE A 137 5.73 -0.88 -15.10
CA PHE A 137 6.64 -0.85 -16.25
C PHE A 137 5.88 -0.77 -17.58
N TRP A 138 5.22 0.36 -17.80
CA TRP A 138 4.43 0.68 -19.00
C TRP A 138 5.35 1.08 -20.15
N TRP A 139 5.41 0.27 -21.21
CA TRP A 139 6.38 0.41 -22.30
C TRP A 139 6.33 1.74 -23.02
N ASN A 140 5.14 2.14 -23.52
CA ASN A 140 5.03 3.37 -24.26
C ASN A 140 5.24 4.59 -23.36
N LEU A 141 4.78 4.52 -22.12
CA LEU A 141 4.97 5.57 -21.09
C LEU A 141 6.47 5.79 -20.85
N ILE A 142 7.21 4.74 -20.53
CA ILE A 142 8.65 4.79 -20.19
C ILE A 142 9.47 5.24 -21.40
N TYR A 143 9.28 4.64 -22.59
CA TYR A 143 10.01 5.08 -23.78
C TYR A 143 9.68 6.50 -24.18
N LYS A 144 8.44 6.95 -23.91
CA LYS A 144 8.04 8.33 -24.20
C LYS A 144 8.71 9.30 -23.24
N ALA A 145 8.77 8.99 -21.96
CA ALA A 145 9.53 9.76 -20.96
C ALA A 145 11.00 9.88 -21.39
N ALA A 146 11.64 8.75 -21.69
CA ALA A 146 13.03 8.74 -22.16
C ALA A 146 13.24 9.59 -23.42
N SER A 147 12.33 9.52 -24.40
CA SER A 147 12.43 10.29 -25.66
C SER A 147 12.22 11.80 -25.48
N HIS A 148 11.62 12.24 -24.36
CA HIS A 148 11.45 13.65 -23.99
C HIS A 148 12.47 14.11 -22.95
N ASN A 149 13.50 13.31 -22.66
CA ASN A 149 14.49 13.58 -21.62
C ASN A 149 13.87 13.83 -20.22
N VAL A 150 12.68 13.24 -19.96
CA VAL A 150 12.07 13.28 -18.63
C VAL A 150 12.71 12.18 -17.79
N PRO A 151 13.30 12.50 -16.64
CA PRO A 151 13.87 11.50 -15.74
C PRO A 151 12.79 10.57 -15.18
N ILE A 152 13.13 9.29 -15.02
CA ILE A 152 12.22 8.22 -14.64
C ILE A 152 12.74 7.55 -13.39
N PHE A 153 11.92 7.48 -12.35
CA PHE A 153 12.25 6.85 -11.09
C PHE A 153 11.23 5.78 -10.74
N SER A 154 11.69 4.66 -10.18
CA SER A 154 10.79 3.73 -9.50
C SER A 154 11.03 3.79 -8.00
N ILE A 155 9.96 3.82 -7.21
CA ILE A 155 10.04 3.86 -5.74
C ILE A 155 9.35 2.65 -5.13
N SER A 156 9.81 2.25 -3.94
CA SER A 156 9.29 1.09 -3.20
C SER A 156 9.27 -0.20 -4.03
N SER A 157 10.20 -0.33 -4.98
CA SER A 157 10.31 -1.49 -5.85
C SER A 157 10.94 -2.67 -5.12
N ILE A 158 10.43 -3.87 -5.38
CA ILE A 158 11.01 -5.12 -4.86
C ILE A 158 11.16 -6.13 -6.00
N PHE A 159 12.36 -6.59 -6.25
CA PHE A 159 12.63 -7.52 -7.34
C PHE A 159 12.88 -8.94 -6.81
N ARG A 160 12.37 -9.94 -7.54
CA ARG A 160 12.50 -11.36 -7.21
C ARG A 160 12.95 -12.15 -8.41
N ASP A 161 13.78 -13.18 -8.18
CA ASP A 161 14.38 -14.00 -9.24
C ASP A 161 13.36 -14.66 -10.16
N ASN A 162 12.16 -14.98 -9.65
CA ASN A 162 11.09 -15.65 -10.40
C ASN A 162 10.20 -14.70 -11.21
N GLN A 163 10.48 -13.40 -11.22
CA GLN A 163 9.71 -12.47 -12.03
C GLN A 163 10.06 -12.59 -13.51
N TYR A 164 9.07 -12.46 -14.36
CA TYR A 164 9.21 -12.64 -15.82
C TYR A 164 10.25 -11.70 -16.46
N PHE A 165 10.53 -10.54 -15.87
CA PHE A 165 11.53 -9.57 -16.33
C PHE A 165 12.94 -10.16 -16.43
N PHE A 166 13.24 -11.15 -15.60
CA PHE A 166 14.56 -11.75 -15.45
C PHE A 166 14.69 -13.10 -16.17
N SER A 167 13.66 -13.51 -16.92
CA SER A 167 13.76 -14.70 -17.76
C SER A 167 14.70 -14.47 -18.93
N LYS A 168 15.31 -15.55 -19.44
CA LYS A 168 16.24 -15.52 -20.59
C LYS A 168 15.64 -14.88 -21.84
N TRP A 169 14.33 -14.93 -21.97
CA TRP A 169 13.57 -14.40 -23.11
C TRP A 169 13.13 -12.95 -22.92
N ALA A 170 13.29 -12.39 -21.73
CA ALA A 170 12.79 -11.06 -21.35
C ALA A 170 13.84 -9.94 -21.51
N GLN A 171 14.86 -10.12 -22.35
CA GLN A 171 15.87 -9.09 -22.63
C GLN A 171 15.25 -7.71 -22.99
N PRO A 172 14.15 -7.61 -23.75
CA PRO A 172 13.49 -6.33 -23.97
C PRO A 172 12.99 -5.68 -22.67
N CYS A 173 12.49 -6.45 -21.70
CA CYS A 173 12.06 -5.94 -20.39
C CYS A 173 13.25 -5.39 -19.58
N GLN A 174 14.40 -6.07 -19.62
CA GLN A 174 15.62 -5.57 -18.99
C GLN A 174 16.10 -4.26 -19.64
N THR A 175 15.97 -4.16 -20.98
CA THR A 175 16.25 -2.91 -21.71
C THR A 175 15.30 -1.77 -21.29
N LEU A 176 14.03 -2.11 -20.97
CA LEU A 176 13.07 -1.13 -20.45
C LEU A 176 13.47 -0.66 -19.04
N LEU A 177 13.89 -1.57 -18.16
CA LEU A 177 14.34 -1.22 -16.81
C LEU A 177 15.58 -0.32 -16.81
N ARG A 178 16.46 -0.46 -17.83
CA ARG A 178 17.62 0.44 -18.00
C ARG A 178 17.25 1.87 -18.43
N GLN A 179 15.97 2.15 -18.77
CA GLN A 179 15.52 3.51 -19.09
C GLN A 179 15.31 4.37 -17.82
N PHE A 180 15.25 3.73 -16.67
CA PHE A 180 15.12 4.44 -15.40
C PHE A 180 16.42 5.13 -15.02
N ASP A 181 16.33 6.31 -14.45
CA ASP A 181 17.48 7.05 -13.92
C ASP A 181 17.87 6.50 -12.53
N MET A 182 16.89 6.01 -11.74
CA MET A 182 17.14 5.31 -10.49
C MET A 182 15.98 4.39 -10.12
N HIS A 183 16.31 3.21 -9.61
CA HIS A 183 15.39 2.29 -8.93
C HIS A 183 15.61 2.38 -7.41
N PHE A 184 14.66 2.97 -6.69
CA PHE A 184 14.66 2.94 -5.22
C PHE A 184 14.02 1.63 -4.76
N VAL A 185 14.86 0.71 -4.34
CA VAL A 185 14.45 -0.65 -3.98
C VAL A 185 14.33 -0.83 -2.47
N GLN A 186 13.47 -1.77 -2.06
CA GLN A 186 13.21 -2.00 -0.63
C GLN A 186 14.37 -2.73 0.07
N ASP A 187 15.11 -3.60 -0.64
CA ASP A 187 16.10 -4.48 -0.06
C ASP A 187 17.33 -4.69 -0.94
N THR A 188 18.39 -5.18 -0.33
CA THR A 188 19.68 -5.49 -0.98
C THR A 188 19.57 -6.62 -2.00
N LYS A 189 18.65 -7.57 -1.80
CA LYS A 189 18.40 -8.66 -2.75
C LYS A 189 17.88 -8.11 -4.07
N SER A 190 16.94 -7.16 -4.02
CA SER A 190 16.41 -6.48 -5.20
C SER A 190 17.51 -5.74 -5.98
N ALA A 191 18.39 -5.03 -5.28
CA ALA A 191 19.54 -4.36 -5.91
C ALA A 191 20.50 -5.38 -6.56
N SER A 192 20.80 -6.48 -5.87
CA SER A 192 21.65 -7.55 -6.39
C SER A 192 21.05 -8.21 -7.64
N ILE A 193 19.74 -8.46 -7.66
CA ILE A 193 19.07 -9.00 -8.85
C ILE A 193 19.19 -8.04 -10.03
N LEU A 194 18.94 -6.76 -9.85
CA LEU A 194 19.08 -5.76 -10.90
C LEU A 194 20.50 -5.73 -11.48
N SER A 195 21.50 -5.71 -10.60
CA SER A 195 22.92 -5.69 -11.00
C SER A 195 23.34 -6.93 -11.79
N GLN A 196 22.82 -8.13 -11.45
CA GLN A 196 23.07 -9.36 -12.21
C GLN A 196 22.63 -9.25 -13.69
N PHE A 197 21.66 -8.38 -13.98
CA PHE A 197 21.18 -8.11 -15.33
C PHE A 197 21.74 -6.80 -15.92
N GLY A 198 22.80 -6.24 -15.33
CA GLY A 198 23.46 -5.01 -15.78
C GLY A 198 22.55 -3.78 -15.67
N ILE A 199 21.78 -3.70 -14.59
CA ILE A 199 20.95 -2.55 -14.19
C ILE A 199 21.52 -2.05 -12.86
N ASP A 200 22.56 -1.21 -12.94
CA ASP A 200 23.31 -0.78 -11.76
C ASP A 200 22.74 0.49 -11.10
N GLN A 201 21.83 1.20 -11.78
CA GLN A 201 21.15 2.37 -11.25
C GLN A 201 20.06 1.95 -10.24
N SER A 202 20.49 1.46 -9.08
CA SER A 202 19.60 1.09 -7.98
C SER A 202 20.15 1.59 -6.64
N LEU A 203 19.24 2.03 -5.77
CA LEU A 203 19.55 2.48 -4.40
C LEU A 203 18.62 1.79 -3.41
N VAL A 204 19.20 1.11 -2.43
CA VAL A 204 18.44 0.49 -1.34
C VAL A 204 17.98 1.58 -0.38
N CYS A 205 16.68 1.74 -0.20
CA CYS A 205 16.10 2.76 0.67
C CYS A 205 15.10 2.21 1.69
N GLY A 206 14.57 0.99 1.51
CA GLY A 206 13.53 0.43 2.36
C GLY A 206 12.11 0.67 1.85
N ASP A 207 11.14 0.40 2.69
CA ASP A 207 9.71 0.53 2.39
C ASP A 207 9.14 1.83 2.98
N THR A 208 8.64 2.72 2.13
CA THR A 208 8.05 4.00 2.52
C THR A 208 6.82 3.87 3.42
N ARG A 209 6.13 2.70 3.44
CA ARG A 209 5.03 2.43 4.37
C ARG A 209 5.49 2.51 5.83
N ILE A 210 6.75 2.16 6.11
CA ILE A 210 7.34 2.20 7.45
C ILE A 210 7.38 3.64 7.97
N ASP A 211 7.88 4.56 7.15
CA ASP A 211 7.93 5.99 7.50
C ASP A 211 6.53 6.52 7.84
N ARG A 212 5.54 6.10 7.04
CA ARG A 212 4.17 6.55 7.23
C ARG A 212 3.54 6.06 8.53
N VAL A 213 3.73 4.80 8.90
CA VAL A 213 3.16 4.29 10.15
C VAL A 213 3.85 4.93 11.36
N ILE A 214 5.16 5.20 11.28
CA ILE A 214 5.90 5.95 12.31
C ILE A 214 5.35 7.38 12.45
N GLU A 215 5.12 8.08 11.34
CA GLU A 215 4.61 9.46 11.38
C GLU A 215 3.19 9.48 11.97
N ARG A 216 2.33 8.58 11.53
CA ARG A 216 0.97 8.47 12.05
C ARG A 216 0.92 8.12 13.53
N SER A 217 1.79 7.24 14.00
CA SER A 217 1.82 6.83 15.41
C SER A 217 2.22 7.96 16.36
N LYS A 218 2.95 8.98 15.88
CA LYS A 218 3.33 10.16 16.70
C LYS A 218 2.17 11.12 16.94
N ASN A 219 1.18 11.14 16.04
CA ASN A 219 0.07 12.10 16.05
C ASN A 219 -1.29 11.40 16.21
N VAL A 220 -1.33 10.35 17.01
CA VAL A 220 -2.57 9.58 17.23
C VAL A 220 -3.54 10.38 18.09
N VAL A 221 -4.77 10.51 17.57
CA VAL A 221 -5.91 11.02 18.32
C VAL A 221 -6.91 9.87 18.47
N ILE A 222 -7.11 9.43 19.71
CA ILE A 222 -8.13 8.45 20.06
C ILE A 222 -9.45 9.21 20.28
N ASP A 223 -10.53 8.69 19.73
CA ASP A 223 -11.87 9.23 19.93
C ASP A 223 -12.22 9.15 21.43
N GLN A 224 -12.77 10.23 21.96
CA GLN A 224 -13.16 10.32 23.36
C GLN A 224 -14.13 9.21 23.75
N LYS A 225 -15.08 8.84 22.91
CA LYS A 225 -16.02 7.74 23.15
C LYS A 225 -15.30 6.41 23.38
N ILE A 226 -14.24 6.13 22.62
CA ILE A 226 -13.43 4.93 22.82
C ILE A 226 -12.70 5.00 24.14
N THR A 227 -12.08 6.14 24.46
CA THR A 227 -11.37 6.34 25.73
C THR A 227 -12.29 6.14 26.93
N GLU A 228 -13.49 6.73 26.89
CA GLU A 228 -14.51 6.58 27.94
C GLU A 228 -15.03 5.14 28.05
N TRP A 229 -15.23 4.46 26.92
CA TRP A 229 -15.69 3.08 26.89
C TRP A 229 -14.66 2.09 27.43
N ILE A 230 -13.37 2.29 27.18
CA ILE A 230 -12.30 1.44 27.73
C ILE A 230 -11.90 1.82 29.15
N ASP A 231 -12.43 2.93 29.71
CA ASP A 231 -12.07 3.43 31.03
C ASP A 231 -12.19 2.33 32.11
N GLY A 232 -11.12 2.19 32.88
CA GLY A 232 -11.00 1.11 33.87
C GLY A 232 -10.72 -0.29 33.29
N SER A 233 -10.56 -0.45 31.96
CA SER A 233 -10.14 -1.70 31.34
C SER A 233 -8.69 -1.59 30.85
N ASP A 234 -7.77 -2.26 31.55
CA ASP A 234 -6.35 -2.33 31.15
C ASP A 234 -6.13 -3.29 29.96
N LYS A 235 -7.20 -3.90 29.44
CA LYS A 235 -7.10 -5.00 28.48
C LYS A 235 -8.02 -4.79 27.28
N VAL A 236 -7.42 -4.39 26.18
CA VAL A 236 -8.11 -4.15 24.91
C VAL A 236 -7.50 -5.01 23.80
N ILE A 237 -8.33 -5.63 22.98
CA ILE A 237 -7.90 -6.27 21.74
C ILE A 237 -8.46 -5.53 20.54
N VAL A 238 -7.60 -5.36 19.54
CA VAL A 238 -8.01 -4.85 18.21
C VAL A 238 -7.89 -5.95 17.20
N PHE A 239 -9.02 -6.31 16.61
CA PHE A 239 -9.11 -7.21 15.46
C PHE A 239 -9.18 -6.36 14.19
N GLY A 240 -8.09 -6.29 13.43
CA GLY A 240 -7.99 -5.44 12.27
C GLY A 240 -8.23 -6.17 10.97
N SER A 241 -9.03 -5.59 10.08
CA SER A 241 -9.31 -6.09 8.73
C SER A 241 -9.89 -7.51 8.71
N VAL A 242 -10.82 -7.80 9.61
CA VAL A 242 -11.44 -9.12 9.78
C VAL A 242 -12.29 -9.50 8.56
N TRP A 243 -12.14 -10.73 8.10
CA TRP A 243 -12.96 -11.37 7.08
C TRP A 243 -13.85 -12.46 7.70
N PRO A 244 -14.93 -12.91 7.02
CA PRO A 244 -15.74 -14.02 7.50
C PRO A 244 -14.93 -15.29 7.81
N GLU A 245 -13.87 -15.55 7.04
CA GLU A 245 -12.98 -16.70 7.23
C GLU A 245 -12.17 -16.65 8.52
N ASP A 246 -12.00 -15.47 9.12
CA ASP A 246 -11.28 -15.29 10.38
C ASP A 246 -12.18 -15.57 11.60
N LEU A 247 -13.51 -15.53 11.46
CA LEU A 247 -14.47 -15.58 12.57
C LEU A 247 -14.37 -16.82 13.47
N PRO A 248 -14.04 -18.02 12.97
CA PRO A 248 -13.81 -19.17 13.85
C PRO A 248 -12.74 -18.91 14.91
N ILE A 249 -11.63 -18.27 14.52
CA ILE A 249 -10.52 -17.91 15.41
C ILE A 249 -10.91 -16.73 16.31
N VAL A 250 -11.50 -15.69 15.73
CA VAL A 250 -11.94 -14.46 16.44
C VAL A 250 -12.91 -14.83 17.57
N ASN A 251 -13.91 -15.68 17.31
CA ASN A 251 -14.87 -16.12 18.33
C ASN A 251 -14.20 -16.84 19.51
N VAL A 252 -13.25 -17.72 19.24
CA VAL A 252 -12.54 -18.45 20.29
C VAL A 252 -11.65 -17.50 21.10
N ILE A 253 -11.01 -16.52 20.45
CA ILE A 253 -10.27 -15.50 21.19
C ILE A 253 -11.22 -14.76 22.14
N ILE A 254 -12.35 -14.25 21.64
CA ILE A 254 -13.33 -13.51 22.45
C ILE A 254 -13.85 -14.35 23.64
N GLU A 255 -14.20 -15.61 23.40
CA GLU A 255 -14.68 -16.54 24.44
C GLU A 255 -13.63 -16.76 25.55
N LYS A 256 -12.34 -16.89 25.19
CA LYS A 256 -11.27 -17.16 26.16
C LYS A 256 -10.82 -15.93 26.95
N ILE A 257 -11.11 -14.73 26.46
CA ILE A 257 -10.67 -13.46 27.03
C ILE A 257 -11.88 -12.56 27.38
N ALA A 258 -12.89 -13.14 27.99
CA ALA A 258 -14.16 -12.45 28.29
C ALA A 258 -14.01 -11.14 29.09
N SER A 259 -12.87 -10.93 29.77
CA SER A 259 -12.58 -9.67 30.50
C SER A 259 -12.02 -8.54 29.63
N TYR A 260 -11.71 -8.80 28.34
CA TYR A 260 -11.16 -7.79 27.46
C TYR A 260 -12.26 -7.03 26.72
N LYS A 261 -12.03 -5.74 26.48
CA LYS A 261 -12.78 -4.96 25.49
C LYS A 261 -12.27 -5.31 24.08
N CYS A 262 -13.18 -5.51 23.14
CA CYS A 262 -12.85 -5.95 21.78
C CYS A 262 -13.26 -4.90 20.75
N LEU A 263 -12.29 -4.40 19.99
CA LEU A 263 -12.51 -3.52 18.82
C LEU A 263 -12.36 -4.37 17.57
N ILE A 264 -13.43 -4.58 16.81
CA ILE A 264 -13.42 -5.38 15.60
C ILE A 264 -13.63 -4.47 14.40
N ALA A 265 -12.60 -4.32 13.56
CA ALA A 265 -12.66 -3.59 12.30
C ALA A 265 -12.76 -4.56 11.13
N PRO A 266 -13.92 -4.74 10.50
CA PRO A 266 -14.07 -5.56 9.30
C PRO A 266 -13.28 -5.00 8.11
N HIS A 267 -12.86 -5.88 7.19
CA HIS A 267 -12.18 -5.44 5.97
C HIS A 267 -13.08 -4.57 5.07
N LYS A 268 -14.37 -4.85 5.06
CA LYS A 268 -15.39 -4.05 4.35
C LYS A 268 -16.45 -3.58 5.32
N ILE A 269 -16.92 -2.36 5.11
CA ILE A 269 -17.96 -1.74 5.94
C ILE A 269 -19.30 -1.57 5.22
N ASP A 270 -19.51 -2.28 4.09
CA ASP A 270 -20.84 -2.33 3.50
C ASP A 270 -21.81 -3.11 4.42
N THR A 271 -23.09 -2.72 4.35
CA THR A 271 -24.14 -3.24 5.25
C THR A 271 -24.23 -4.76 5.24
N THR A 272 -24.03 -5.40 4.06
CA THR A 272 -24.11 -6.86 3.92
C THR A 272 -22.98 -7.51 4.72
N HIS A 273 -21.75 -7.01 4.56
CA HIS A 273 -20.58 -7.57 5.24
C HIS A 273 -20.63 -7.35 6.76
N LEU A 274 -20.99 -6.11 7.19
CA LEU A 274 -21.18 -5.80 8.61
C LEU A 274 -22.24 -6.69 9.26
N THR A 275 -23.36 -6.92 8.59
CA THR A 275 -24.44 -7.80 9.07
C THR A 275 -23.98 -9.25 9.16
N GLU A 276 -23.22 -9.73 8.18
CA GLU A 276 -22.64 -11.07 8.19
C GLU A 276 -21.67 -11.25 9.36
N ILE A 277 -20.73 -10.33 9.57
CA ILE A 277 -19.79 -10.36 10.69
C ILE A 277 -20.57 -10.36 12.02
N LYS A 278 -21.49 -9.41 12.22
CA LYS A 278 -22.28 -9.28 13.46
C LYS A 278 -23.06 -10.57 13.76
N ARG A 279 -23.70 -11.16 12.75
CA ARG A 279 -24.51 -12.40 12.92
C ARG A 279 -23.65 -13.60 13.32
N ASN A 280 -22.41 -13.66 12.83
CA ASN A 280 -21.53 -14.81 13.06
C ASN A 280 -20.60 -14.64 14.26
N LEU A 281 -20.58 -13.47 14.90
CA LEU A 281 -19.93 -13.28 16.19
C LEU A 281 -20.77 -13.94 17.30
N ARG A 282 -20.12 -14.73 18.15
CA ARG A 282 -20.77 -15.45 19.27
C ARG A 282 -20.83 -14.60 20.53
N SER A 283 -21.51 -13.45 20.44
CA SER A 283 -21.73 -12.54 21.56
C SER A 283 -23.05 -11.79 21.37
N SER A 284 -23.75 -11.52 22.46
CA SER A 284 -24.95 -10.67 22.45
C SER A 284 -24.65 -9.20 22.76
N SER A 285 -23.42 -8.91 23.22
CA SER A 285 -23.01 -7.57 23.68
C SER A 285 -22.17 -6.84 22.61
N ILE A 286 -22.81 -6.59 21.43
CA ILE A 286 -22.17 -5.97 20.26
C ILE A 286 -22.88 -4.67 19.90
N PHE A 287 -22.13 -3.57 19.85
CA PHE A 287 -22.59 -2.27 19.34
C PHE A 287 -21.70 -1.79 18.20
N PHE A 288 -22.17 -0.80 17.43
CA PHE A 288 -21.39 -0.19 16.36
C PHE A 288 -20.62 1.04 16.85
N TYR A 289 -19.50 1.32 16.23
CA TYR A 289 -18.73 2.54 16.50
C TYR A 289 -19.53 3.81 16.18
N SER A 290 -20.48 3.75 15.25
CA SER A 290 -21.38 4.85 14.91
C SER A 290 -22.53 5.06 15.92
N ASP A 291 -22.76 4.12 16.85
CA ASP A 291 -23.82 4.23 17.85
C ASP A 291 -23.55 5.40 18.82
N GLU A 292 -24.60 6.00 19.35
CA GLU A 292 -24.48 7.10 20.32
C GLU A 292 -23.98 6.62 21.69
N GLN A 293 -24.41 5.42 22.09
CA GLN A 293 -24.06 4.83 23.38
C GLN A 293 -23.18 3.59 23.16
N PHE A 294 -22.09 3.53 23.89
CA PHE A 294 -21.18 2.40 23.90
C PHE A 294 -21.48 1.50 25.10
N ASP A 295 -22.36 0.53 24.86
CA ASP A 295 -22.78 -0.43 25.89
C ASP A 295 -22.51 -1.86 25.43
N GLY A 296 -21.49 -2.48 26.01
CA GLY A 296 -21.10 -3.83 25.67
C GLY A 296 -19.61 -4.10 25.71
N GLN A 297 -19.27 -5.34 25.37
CA GLN A 297 -17.88 -5.82 25.33
C GLN A 297 -17.23 -5.60 23.95
N ILE A 298 -18.03 -5.65 22.87
CA ILE A 298 -17.54 -5.67 21.49
C ILE A 298 -18.03 -4.43 20.74
N CYS A 299 -17.09 -3.61 20.29
CA CYS A 299 -17.35 -2.51 19.37
C CYS A 299 -17.02 -2.96 17.94
N LEU A 300 -18.02 -3.02 17.06
CA LEU A 300 -17.85 -3.25 15.64
C LEU A 300 -17.61 -1.93 14.93
N VAL A 301 -16.41 -1.75 14.39
CA VAL A 301 -15.97 -0.49 13.77
C VAL A 301 -16.49 -0.41 12.32
N ASP A 302 -17.51 0.41 12.12
CA ASP A 302 -18.18 0.64 10.84
C ASP A 302 -17.72 1.92 10.11
N ASN A 303 -16.60 2.50 10.55
CA ASN A 303 -16.02 3.71 9.98
C ASN A 303 -14.65 3.45 9.35
N ILE A 304 -14.41 4.04 8.16
CA ILE A 304 -13.11 3.97 7.47
C ILE A 304 -12.08 4.88 8.16
N GLY A 305 -10.82 4.41 8.20
CA GLY A 305 -9.66 5.22 8.60
C GLY A 305 -9.41 5.29 10.10
N LYS A 306 -10.19 4.59 10.92
CA LYS A 306 -10.03 4.56 12.38
C LYS A 306 -9.05 3.48 12.88
N LEU A 307 -8.89 2.37 12.14
CA LEU A 307 -8.17 1.19 12.58
C LEU A 307 -6.74 1.48 13.06
N SER A 308 -5.97 2.25 12.30
CA SER A 308 -4.57 2.53 12.65
C SER A 308 -4.40 3.27 13.98
N SER A 309 -5.35 4.13 14.36
CA SER A 309 -5.34 4.81 15.67
C SER A 309 -5.80 3.89 16.79
N LEU A 310 -6.72 2.96 16.52
CA LEU A 310 -7.23 2.04 17.54
C LEU A 310 -6.16 1.08 18.04
N TYR A 311 -5.15 0.74 17.27
CA TYR A 311 -4.04 -0.08 17.75
C TYR A 311 -3.25 0.57 18.89
N ALA A 312 -3.30 1.90 19.03
CA ALA A 312 -2.61 2.59 20.13
C ALA A 312 -3.15 2.26 21.52
N VAL A 313 -4.40 1.79 21.61
CA VAL A 313 -5.01 1.37 22.89
C VAL A 313 -5.00 -0.15 23.08
N ALA A 314 -4.46 -0.90 22.12
CA ALA A 314 -4.51 -2.36 22.16
C ALA A 314 -3.43 -2.96 23.07
N THR A 315 -3.80 -3.98 23.84
CA THR A 315 -2.88 -4.87 24.55
C THR A 315 -2.19 -5.80 23.56
N PHE A 316 -2.94 -6.34 22.60
CA PHE A 316 -2.43 -7.06 21.45
C PHE A 316 -3.40 -6.94 20.26
N ALA A 317 -2.94 -7.29 19.07
CA ALA A 317 -3.74 -7.19 17.85
C ALA A 317 -3.89 -8.54 17.17
N TYR A 318 -5.07 -8.77 16.56
CA TYR A 318 -5.28 -9.82 15.57
C TYR A 318 -5.40 -9.18 14.18
N ILE A 319 -4.62 -9.66 13.20
CA ILE A 319 -4.66 -9.15 11.83
C ILE A 319 -5.37 -10.18 10.94
N GLY A 320 -6.51 -9.78 10.39
CA GLY A 320 -7.35 -10.62 9.55
C GLY A 320 -6.79 -10.88 8.15
N GLY A 321 -7.48 -11.77 7.44
CA GLY A 321 -7.18 -12.18 6.06
C GLY A 321 -6.26 -13.39 5.94
N GLY A 322 -5.60 -13.79 7.03
CA GLY A 322 -4.63 -14.88 7.01
C GLY A 322 -5.22 -16.27 6.70
N PHE A 323 -6.51 -16.47 6.85
CA PHE A 323 -7.22 -17.67 6.43
C PHE A 323 -7.78 -17.58 4.99
N GLY A 324 -7.84 -16.37 4.43
CA GLY A 324 -8.31 -16.06 3.09
C GLY A 324 -7.19 -15.88 2.06
N ALA A 325 -7.08 -14.70 1.50
CA ALA A 325 -6.12 -14.34 0.45
C ALA A 325 -4.70 -14.00 0.96
N GLY A 326 -4.53 -13.78 2.26
CA GLY A 326 -3.31 -13.36 2.95
C GLY A 326 -3.60 -12.26 3.95
N ILE A 327 -2.70 -12.09 4.92
CA ILE A 327 -2.84 -11.09 5.98
C ILE A 327 -2.87 -9.65 5.44
N HIS A 328 -3.42 -8.76 6.23
CA HIS A 328 -3.35 -7.32 6.00
C HIS A 328 -2.08 -6.69 6.61
N ASN A 329 -2.01 -5.36 6.59
CA ASN A 329 -0.86 -4.60 7.05
C ASN A 329 -0.59 -4.82 8.55
N THR A 330 0.53 -5.45 8.88
CA THR A 330 0.96 -5.69 10.26
C THR A 330 1.73 -4.50 10.85
N LEU A 331 2.29 -3.63 10.01
CA LEU A 331 3.10 -2.49 10.45
C LEU A 331 2.29 -1.50 11.30
N GLU A 332 0.99 -1.33 10.99
CA GLU A 332 0.11 -0.40 11.72
C GLU A 332 -0.11 -0.80 13.18
N ALA A 333 -0.09 -2.11 13.48
CA ALA A 333 -0.14 -2.61 14.85
C ALA A 333 1.26 -2.66 15.48
N ALA A 334 2.26 -3.12 14.72
CA ALA A 334 3.63 -3.29 15.20
C ALA A 334 4.26 -1.99 15.70
N VAL A 335 3.93 -0.85 15.09
CA VAL A 335 4.51 0.45 15.46
C VAL A 335 4.25 0.85 16.92
N TYR A 336 3.19 0.30 17.52
CA TYR A 336 2.87 0.51 18.94
C TYR A 336 3.57 -0.46 19.90
N GLY A 337 4.38 -1.37 19.38
CA GLY A 337 5.15 -2.32 20.20
C GLY A 337 4.29 -3.43 20.80
N ILE A 338 3.09 -3.68 20.26
CA ILE A 338 2.16 -4.69 20.76
C ILE A 338 2.35 -6.03 20.05
N PRO A 339 2.11 -7.17 20.74
CA PRO A 339 2.08 -8.47 20.10
C PRO A 339 1.03 -8.59 19.02
N ILE A 340 1.34 -9.38 17.97
CA ILE A 340 0.46 -9.54 16.81
C ILE A 340 0.15 -11.01 16.60
N VAL A 341 -1.12 -11.33 16.35
CA VAL A 341 -1.59 -12.68 15.99
C VAL A 341 -2.26 -12.62 14.61
N PHE A 342 -2.04 -13.64 13.78
CA PHE A 342 -2.67 -13.74 12.46
C PHE A 342 -2.73 -15.19 11.97
N GLY A 343 -3.49 -15.44 10.89
CA GLY A 343 -3.61 -16.74 10.26
C GLY A 343 -2.39 -17.14 9.42
N PRO A 344 -2.37 -18.34 8.82
CA PRO A 344 -1.16 -18.98 8.28
C PRO A 344 -0.64 -18.40 6.96
N LYS A 345 -1.40 -17.56 6.25
CA LYS A 345 -0.99 -17.03 4.92
C LYS A 345 -0.29 -15.69 5.02
N TYR A 346 0.91 -15.65 5.60
CA TYR A 346 1.71 -14.44 5.83
C TYR A 346 3.05 -14.38 5.07
N GLN A 347 3.50 -15.49 4.47
CA GLN A 347 4.86 -15.64 3.92
C GLN A 347 5.22 -14.66 2.79
N LYS A 348 4.23 -13.98 2.21
CA LYS A 348 4.43 -12.94 1.19
C LYS A 348 4.79 -11.57 1.78
N PHE A 349 4.68 -11.42 3.09
CA PHE A 349 4.88 -10.18 3.84
C PHE A 349 6.16 -10.30 4.65
N GLU A 350 7.24 -9.67 4.19
CA GLU A 350 8.58 -9.80 4.77
C GLU A 350 8.62 -9.30 6.22
N GLU A 351 7.88 -8.23 6.51
CA GLU A 351 7.71 -7.72 7.86
C GLU A 351 7.06 -8.74 8.81
N ALA A 352 6.05 -9.46 8.34
CA ALA A 352 5.40 -10.49 9.17
C ALA A 352 6.32 -11.70 9.41
N VAL A 353 7.10 -12.10 8.40
CA VAL A 353 8.14 -13.15 8.56
C VAL A 353 9.18 -12.70 9.57
N TYR A 354 9.63 -11.45 9.49
CA TYR A 354 10.57 -10.89 10.48
C TYR A 354 9.99 -10.95 11.89
N PHE A 355 8.74 -10.52 12.07
CA PHE A 355 8.08 -10.50 13.39
C PHE A 355 7.90 -11.90 13.98
N ILE A 356 7.58 -12.91 13.18
CA ILE A 356 7.53 -14.32 13.62
C ILE A 356 8.91 -14.79 14.08
N ASN A 357 9.95 -14.58 13.25
CA ASN A 357 11.31 -15.05 13.52
C ASN A 357 11.93 -14.39 14.77
N ASN A 358 11.48 -13.19 15.12
CA ASN A 358 11.94 -12.46 16.30
C ASN A 358 11.00 -12.58 17.49
N GLY A 359 9.98 -13.44 17.43
CA GLY A 359 9.05 -13.71 18.53
C GLY A 359 8.13 -12.53 18.89
N ILE A 360 7.88 -11.62 17.95
CA ILE A 360 7.01 -10.44 18.09
C ILE A 360 5.57 -10.79 17.68
N ALA A 361 5.43 -11.75 16.73
CA ALA A 361 4.14 -12.16 16.22
C ALA A 361 3.95 -13.67 16.31
N PHE A 362 2.68 -14.10 16.28
CA PHE A 362 2.27 -15.50 16.24
C PHE A 362 1.41 -15.76 15.01
N SER A 363 1.71 -16.84 14.30
CA SER A 363 0.81 -17.38 13.29
C SER A 363 0.03 -18.55 13.88
N VAL A 364 -1.28 -18.58 13.67
CA VAL A 364 -2.15 -19.67 14.12
C VAL A 364 -2.76 -20.38 12.92
N GLN A 365 -2.69 -21.71 12.90
CA GLN A 365 -3.30 -22.53 11.86
C GLN A 365 -4.74 -22.91 12.21
N ASP A 366 -4.98 -23.16 13.48
CA ASP A 366 -6.29 -23.51 14.00
C ASP A 366 -6.46 -23.09 15.47
N VAL A 367 -7.65 -23.39 16.01
CA VAL A 367 -8.04 -23.04 17.37
C VAL A 367 -7.16 -23.69 18.46
N SER A 368 -6.56 -24.86 18.18
CA SER A 368 -5.78 -25.58 19.21
C SER A 368 -4.49 -24.83 19.58
N GLU A 369 -3.94 -24.08 18.64
CA GLU A 369 -2.71 -23.29 18.86
C GLU A 369 -2.96 -21.99 19.64
N LEU A 370 -4.22 -21.54 19.78
CA LEU A 370 -4.54 -20.28 20.46
C LEU A 370 -4.30 -20.29 21.97
N THR A 371 -4.61 -21.39 22.64
CA THR A 371 -4.58 -21.44 24.10
C THR A 371 -3.20 -21.08 24.69
N PRO A 372 -2.09 -21.69 24.25
CA PRO A 372 -0.77 -21.33 24.77
C PRO A 372 -0.39 -19.87 24.42
N ILE A 373 -0.77 -19.39 23.24
CA ILE A 373 -0.51 -18.01 22.81
C ILE A 373 -1.26 -17.03 23.71
N LEU A 374 -2.57 -17.22 23.92
CA LEU A 374 -3.38 -16.34 24.75
C LEU A 374 -2.92 -16.34 26.22
N ASN A 375 -2.46 -17.47 26.75
CA ASN A 375 -1.86 -17.53 28.07
C ASN A 375 -0.60 -16.66 28.16
N THR A 376 0.27 -16.71 27.15
CA THR A 376 1.47 -15.85 27.08
C THR A 376 1.07 -14.38 27.00
N LEU A 377 0.10 -14.04 26.15
CA LEU A 377 -0.41 -12.68 25.98
C LEU A 377 -1.15 -12.14 27.21
N GLY A 378 -1.65 -13.00 28.09
CA GLY A 378 -2.42 -12.59 29.27
C GLY A 378 -1.59 -12.27 30.51
N THR A 379 -0.36 -12.79 30.64
CA THR A 379 0.34 -12.84 31.93
C THR A 379 1.85 -12.51 31.87
N ASN A 380 2.47 -12.45 30.70
CA ASN A 380 3.93 -12.37 30.59
C ASN A 380 4.42 -10.97 30.21
N GLN A 381 4.75 -10.15 31.22
CA GLN A 381 5.28 -8.79 31.00
C GLN A 381 6.61 -8.81 30.24
N ASP A 382 7.52 -9.74 30.52
CA ASP A 382 8.81 -9.85 29.81
C ASP A 382 8.59 -10.11 28.31
N PHE A 383 7.50 -10.78 27.94
CA PHE A 383 7.14 -10.99 26.54
C PHE A 383 6.76 -9.67 25.86
N TYR A 384 5.94 -8.84 26.51
CA TYR A 384 5.57 -7.52 25.99
C TYR A 384 6.79 -6.61 25.83
N ASP A 385 7.69 -6.62 26.81
CA ASP A 385 8.90 -5.82 26.75
C ASP A 385 9.80 -6.27 25.58
N ARG A 386 9.92 -7.58 25.34
CA ARG A 386 10.62 -8.09 24.13
C ARG A 386 9.94 -7.69 22.84
N CYS A 387 8.61 -7.77 22.75
CA CYS A 387 7.88 -7.30 21.57
C CYS A 387 8.14 -5.82 21.31
N LYS A 388 8.07 -4.99 22.33
CA LYS A 388 8.30 -3.55 22.24
C LYS A 388 9.73 -3.23 21.79
N MET A 389 10.73 -3.94 22.34
CA MET A 389 12.12 -3.79 21.92
C MET A 389 12.31 -4.24 20.46
N GLY A 390 11.84 -5.42 20.11
CA GLY A 390 12.04 -5.99 18.78
C GLY A 390 11.31 -5.20 17.68
N THR A 391 10.12 -4.66 17.95
CA THR A 391 9.45 -3.76 17.02
C THR A 391 10.20 -2.43 16.90
N LYS A 392 10.66 -1.85 18.01
CA LYS A 392 11.47 -0.63 17.97
C LYS A 392 12.71 -0.84 17.10
N ASP A 393 13.47 -1.91 17.32
CA ASP A 393 14.66 -2.25 16.52
C ASP A 393 14.31 -2.40 15.03
N PHE A 394 13.18 -3.03 14.71
CA PHE A 394 12.72 -3.15 13.33
C PHE A 394 12.49 -1.78 12.70
N PHE A 395 11.74 -0.90 13.36
CA PHE A 395 11.43 0.42 12.82
C PHE A 395 12.67 1.31 12.73
N ASP A 396 13.55 1.29 13.72
CA ASP A 396 14.78 2.08 13.74
C ASP A 396 15.73 1.69 12.58
N HIS A 397 15.79 0.40 12.20
CA HIS A 397 16.64 -0.06 11.10
C HIS A 397 16.01 0.07 9.71
N ASN A 398 14.69 0.14 9.60
CA ASN A 398 14.00 0.14 8.31
C ASN A 398 13.34 1.48 7.97
N ALA A 399 13.39 2.48 8.85
CA ALA A 399 12.89 3.82 8.60
C ALA A 399 13.82 4.64 7.72
N GLY A 400 13.27 5.68 7.08
CA GLY A 400 14.06 6.68 6.34
C GLY A 400 13.99 6.56 4.82
N ALA A 401 13.23 5.60 4.28
CA ALA A 401 13.09 5.42 2.84
C ALA A 401 12.62 6.70 2.13
N THR A 402 11.61 7.36 2.66
CA THR A 402 11.09 8.62 2.12
C THR A 402 12.14 9.72 2.11
N LYS A 403 12.92 9.82 3.20
CA LYS A 403 13.99 10.82 3.30
C LYS A 403 15.07 10.60 2.24
N ILE A 404 15.55 9.36 2.08
CA ILE A 404 16.56 8.99 1.07
C ILE A 404 16.07 9.33 -0.34
N ILE A 405 14.80 9.00 -0.67
CA ILE A 405 14.21 9.31 -1.96
C ILE A 405 14.18 10.83 -2.19
N LEU A 406 13.73 11.61 -1.21
CA LEU A 406 13.63 13.06 -1.35
C LEU A 406 15.00 13.73 -1.46
N GLU A 407 15.98 13.33 -0.67
CA GLU A 407 17.36 13.86 -0.75
C GLU A 407 18.02 13.54 -2.09
N TYR A 408 17.62 12.46 -2.73
CA TYR A 408 18.08 12.14 -4.08
C TYR A 408 17.38 12.99 -5.14
N LEU A 409 16.05 13.14 -5.05
CA LEU A 409 15.24 13.80 -6.09
C LEU A 409 15.26 15.34 -6.01
N PHE A 410 15.53 15.92 -4.84
CA PHE A 410 15.41 17.36 -4.59
C PHE A 410 16.69 17.92 -3.98
N ASP A 411 16.90 19.21 -4.20
CA ASP A 411 17.86 20.04 -3.50
C ASP A 411 17.13 21.15 -2.71
N VAL A 412 17.87 22.19 -2.31
CA VAL A 412 17.29 23.29 -1.53
C VAL A 412 16.29 24.11 -2.34
N ASP A 413 16.47 24.17 -3.66
CA ASP A 413 15.68 25.00 -4.58
C ASP A 413 14.51 24.24 -5.24
N GLY A 414 14.35 22.95 -4.96
CA GLY A 414 13.28 22.12 -5.54
C GLY A 414 13.79 20.87 -6.25
N VAL A 415 13.14 20.51 -7.37
CA VAL A 415 13.54 19.33 -8.16
C VAL A 415 14.93 19.55 -8.74
N LYS A 416 15.87 18.63 -8.47
CA LYS A 416 17.22 18.68 -9.04
C LYS A 416 17.17 18.72 -10.56
N ALA A 417 18.03 19.50 -11.17
CA ALA A 417 18.26 19.47 -12.60
C ALA A 417 18.95 18.14 -12.95
N TRP A 418 18.22 17.28 -13.65
CA TRP A 418 18.75 16.01 -14.15
C TRP A 418 19.30 16.22 -15.54
N GLU A 419 20.61 16.40 -15.66
CA GLU A 419 21.27 16.27 -16.95
C GLU A 419 21.32 14.78 -17.27
N LYS A 420 20.51 14.34 -18.25
CA LYS A 420 20.74 13.01 -18.84
C LYS A 420 22.14 13.03 -19.43
N SER A 421 23.07 12.33 -18.80
CA SER A 421 24.30 11.94 -19.48
C SER A 421 23.90 11.30 -20.81
N GLN A 422 24.37 11.86 -21.90
CA GLN A 422 24.19 11.27 -23.23
C GLN A 422 24.76 9.85 -23.19
N LYS A 423 23.87 8.84 -23.05
CA LYS A 423 24.21 7.42 -23.17
C LYS A 423 23.95 6.94 -24.59
#